data_92e87912500dade65927ebe14619aa2f
#
_entry.id   92e87912500dade65927ebe14619aa2f
#
_cell.length_a   1.000
_cell.length_b   1.000
_cell.length_c   1.000
_cell.angle_alpha   90.00
_cell.angle_beta   90.00
_cell.angle_gamma   90.00
#
_symmetry.space_group_name_H-M   'P 1'
#
loop_
_entity.id
_entity.type
_entity.pdbx_description
1 polymer ?
#
loop_
_entity_poly.entity_id
_entity_poly.type
_entity_poly.pdbx_seq_one_letter_code
_entity_poly.pdbx_strand_id
1 'polypeptide(L)'
;MALAVVTAAVVVAGGATVATRLVADRQSERGAGRITAAPTPSPAAPSPTPTPGADVTGPLNLLLVGVDTRVSVPGWEPHGDAVLVAHVTRGLDRAYLFSLPRDLLVDIPAYPKAGYRGGKTKLTHAMSYGSRVPGKPKQPSTTQGYELLRSTVSGYTGLRFDAGAVVTFSGFEKLVDAVGGVDLYVDQRTVSLHRRPDGRHRDPAPSGGGYVGPQMVYAKGERHLNGWQALDYARQRYGLDGGDYARQRHQQQLIRALMTKMQAEGLPRQPDRVEQVVGALGDTLVYAGGPRIVDLAYALGGLPADRLVLVGLPGEGVGRGSAYRGEQLKPVGRQFLTALEEGRAEQYLADHPELVVKR
;
A
#
# COMPACT_ATOMS: atom_id res chain seq x y z
N MET A 1 6.41 -2.64 -0.68
CA MET A 1 5.04 -2.31 -1.09
C MET A 1 4.78 -0.85 -0.88
N ALA A 2 5.20 -0.25 0.20
CA ALA A 2 4.86 1.12 0.42
C ALA A 2 5.49 2.04 -0.63
N LEU A 3 6.76 2.06 -0.79
CA LEU A 3 7.39 2.86 -1.83
C LEU A 3 7.13 2.25 -3.23
N ALA A 4 7.09 0.93 -3.36
CA ALA A 4 6.79 0.25 -4.61
C ALA A 4 5.28 0.21 -4.93
N VAL A 5 4.38 0.18 -3.95
CA VAL A 5 2.93 0.38 -4.18
C VAL A 5 2.61 1.86 -4.32
N VAL A 6 3.32 2.78 -3.68
CA VAL A 6 3.24 4.20 -4.01
C VAL A 6 3.88 4.46 -5.37
N THR A 7 5.04 3.86 -5.69
CA THR A 7 5.61 3.97 -7.04
C THR A 7 4.71 3.25 -8.06
N ALA A 8 3.97 2.22 -7.75
CA ALA A 8 3.04 1.52 -8.64
C ALA A 8 1.59 2.01 -8.50
N ALA A 9 1.15 2.43 -7.31
CA ALA A 9 -0.12 3.14 -7.12
C ALA A 9 -0.06 4.58 -7.63
N VAL A 10 1.12 5.12 -7.69
CA VAL A 10 1.47 6.39 -8.32
C VAL A 10 1.16 6.40 -9.82
N VAL A 11 0.83 5.32 -10.44
CA VAL A 11 0.68 5.14 -11.87
C VAL A 11 -0.77 5.15 -12.38
N VAL A 12 -1.85 5.11 -11.56
CA VAL A 12 -3.25 4.90 -12.04
C VAL A 12 -4.13 6.15 -12.20
N ALA A 13 -3.87 7.24 -11.53
CA ALA A 13 -4.81 8.38 -11.56
C ALA A 13 -4.75 9.28 -12.82
N GLY A 14 -3.83 9.05 -13.76
CA GLY A 14 -3.60 9.91 -14.92
C GLY A 14 -4.48 9.66 -16.16
N GLY A 15 -5.10 8.49 -16.28
CA GLY A 15 -5.72 8.05 -17.56
C GLY A 15 -7.11 8.63 -17.90
N ALA A 16 -7.80 9.26 -16.97
CA ALA A 16 -9.20 9.66 -17.17
C ALA A 16 -9.43 11.09 -17.72
N THR A 17 -8.43 11.95 -17.71
CA THR A 17 -8.59 13.37 -18.07
C THR A 17 -8.18 13.76 -19.49
N VAL A 18 -7.45 12.90 -20.22
CA VAL A 18 -7.00 13.20 -21.59
C VAL A 18 -8.08 12.88 -22.63
N ALA A 19 -8.97 11.92 -22.38
CA ALA A 19 -10.01 11.54 -23.35
C ALA A 19 -11.14 12.55 -23.47
N THR A 20 -11.36 13.41 -22.48
CA THR A 20 -12.49 14.39 -22.48
C THR A 20 -12.13 15.71 -23.17
N ARG A 21 -10.86 16.03 -23.39
CA ARG A 21 -10.46 17.26 -24.09
C ARG A 21 -10.36 17.13 -25.60
N LEU A 22 -10.23 15.95 -26.15
CA LEU A 22 -10.15 15.72 -27.60
C LEU A 22 -11.51 15.68 -28.31
N VAL A 23 -12.62 15.62 -27.57
CA VAL A 23 -13.98 15.61 -28.15
C VAL A 23 -14.61 17.01 -28.23
N ALA A 24 -14.09 17.98 -27.45
CA ALA A 24 -14.64 19.35 -27.41
C ALA A 24 -14.17 20.24 -28.58
N ASP A 25 -13.09 19.92 -29.27
CA ASP A 25 -12.50 20.78 -30.32
C ASP A 25 -13.03 20.51 -31.76
N ARG A 26 -13.99 19.59 -31.94
CA ARG A 26 -14.53 19.25 -33.28
C ARG A 26 -15.90 19.83 -33.63
N GLN A 27 -16.48 20.71 -32.85
CA GLN A 27 -17.80 21.24 -33.12
C GLN A 27 -17.94 22.75 -33.32
N SER A 28 -16.85 23.48 -33.63
CA SER A 28 -16.91 24.95 -33.84
C SER A 28 -16.29 25.40 -35.16
N GLU A 29 -16.63 24.75 -36.26
CA GLU A 29 -16.35 25.31 -37.59
C GLU A 29 -17.59 25.30 -38.47
N ARG A 30 -18.46 26.28 -38.29
CA ARG A 30 -19.37 26.79 -39.37
C ARG A 30 -19.87 28.18 -39.03
N GLY A 31 -19.28 29.17 -39.65
CA GLY A 31 -19.80 30.55 -39.60
C GLY A 31 -18.85 31.52 -40.29
N ALA A 32 -19.04 31.76 -41.59
CA ALA A 32 -18.26 32.68 -42.38
C ALA A 32 -18.61 34.15 -42.02
N GLY A 33 -17.61 34.95 -41.73
CA GLY A 33 -17.70 36.40 -41.61
C GLY A 33 -16.32 37.04 -41.79
N ARG A 34 -16.15 37.70 -42.94
CA ARG A 34 -14.93 38.41 -43.37
C ARG A 34 -14.71 39.66 -42.54
N ILE A 35 -13.64 39.74 -41.75
CA ILE A 35 -13.15 40.96 -41.13
C ILE A 35 -11.63 41.09 -41.23
N THR A 36 -11.19 42.26 -41.62
CA THR A 36 -9.84 42.80 -41.86
C THR A 36 -8.77 42.39 -40.85
N ALA A 37 -7.57 42.09 -41.40
CA ALA A 37 -6.38 41.68 -40.68
C ALA A 37 -5.89 42.70 -39.65
N ALA A 38 -5.86 42.32 -38.40
CA ALA A 38 -5.00 42.88 -37.37
C ALA A 38 -3.71 42.04 -37.28
N PRO A 39 -2.56 42.58 -36.85
CA PRO A 39 -1.30 41.86 -36.83
C PRO A 39 -1.40 40.62 -35.94
N THR A 40 -1.05 39.47 -36.53
CA THR A 40 -0.99 38.17 -35.88
C THR A 40 -0.05 38.23 -34.67
N PRO A 41 -0.50 37.97 -33.45
CA PRO A 41 0.43 37.80 -32.33
C PRO A 41 1.34 36.58 -32.64
N SER A 42 2.63 36.76 -32.48
CA SER A 42 3.63 35.72 -32.59
C SER A 42 3.20 34.54 -31.68
N PRO A 43 3.26 33.30 -32.14
CA PRO A 43 2.89 32.17 -31.29
C PRO A 43 3.75 32.22 -30.02
N ALA A 44 3.07 32.30 -28.87
CA ALA A 44 3.74 32.22 -27.58
C ALA A 44 4.54 30.91 -27.53
N ALA A 45 5.81 31.00 -27.15
CA ALA A 45 6.64 29.82 -26.98
C ALA A 45 5.90 28.81 -26.08
N PRO A 46 5.90 27.50 -26.42
CA PRO A 46 5.23 26.50 -25.59
C PRO A 46 5.78 26.60 -24.17
N SER A 47 4.89 26.79 -23.20
CA SER A 47 5.27 26.76 -21.79
C SER A 47 5.98 25.43 -21.52
N PRO A 48 7.13 25.42 -20.82
CA PRO A 48 7.83 24.18 -20.53
C PRO A 48 6.90 23.20 -19.82
N THR A 49 6.79 22.00 -20.32
CA THR A 49 6.03 20.93 -19.67
C THR A 49 6.61 20.73 -18.27
N PRO A 50 5.80 20.81 -17.20
CA PRO A 50 6.31 20.65 -15.84
C PRO A 50 7.02 19.29 -15.70
N THR A 51 8.21 19.29 -15.12
CA THR A 51 8.92 18.03 -14.83
C THR A 51 8.08 17.24 -13.80
N PRO A 52 7.72 15.97 -14.08
CA PRO A 52 7.00 15.18 -13.11
C PRO A 52 7.71 15.16 -11.75
N GLY A 53 6.97 15.31 -10.67
CA GLY A 53 7.50 15.24 -9.31
C GLY A 53 8.30 16.45 -8.81
N ALA A 54 8.45 17.53 -9.61
CA ALA A 54 9.19 18.72 -9.20
C ALA A 54 8.61 19.40 -7.94
N ASP A 55 7.30 19.30 -7.74
CA ASP A 55 6.58 19.89 -6.59
C ASP A 55 6.49 18.95 -5.38
N VAL A 56 7.02 17.72 -5.49
CA VAL A 56 7.01 16.75 -4.40
C VAL A 56 8.19 17.00 -3.47
N THR A 57 7.89 17.43 -2.27
CA THR A 57 8.89 17.72 -1.23
C THR A 57 8.64 16.87 0.01
N GLY A 58 9.70 16.50 0.74
CA GLY A 58 9.62 15.78 2.01
C GLY A 58 9.58 16.72 3.23
N PRO A 59 9.36 16.18 4.44
CA PRO A 59 9.14 14.76 4.66
C PRO A 59 7.75 14.31 4.20
N LEU A 60 7.60 13.04 3.81
CA LEU A 60 6.32 12.47 3.38
C LEU A 60 5.97 11.25 4.25
N ASN A 61 4.72 11.19 4.67
CA ASN A 61 4.16 10.00 5.31
C ASN A 61 3.13 9.36 4.39
N LEU A 62 3.33 8.10 4.08
CA LEU A 62 2.50 7.34 3.16
C LEU A 62 1.85 6.19 3.91
N LEU A 63 0.51 6.07 3.86
CA LEU A 63 -0.22 4.97 4.48
C LEU A 63 -0.68 3.97 3.42
N LEU A 64 -0.31 2.71 3.59
CA LEU A 64 -0.59 1.65 2.63
C LEU A 64 -1.31 0.52 3.30
N VAL A 65 -2.36 0.10 2.65
CA VAL A 65 -3.30 -0.87 3.20
C VAL A 65 -3.51 -2.00 2.20
N GLY A 66 -3.23 -3.22 2.64
CA GLY A 66 -3.61 -4.43 1.92
C GLY A 66 -4.94 -4.95 2.44
N VAL A 67 -5.91 -5.15 1.56
CA VAL A 67 -7.24 -5.62 1.93
C VAL A 67 -7.60 -6.94 1.24
N ASP A 68 -8.25 -7.83 2.00
CA ASP A 68 -8.93 -9.00 1.45
C ASP A 68 -10.36 -8.60 1.07
N THR A 69 -10.58 -8.35 -0.21
CA THR A 69 -11.93 -8.13 -0.75
C THR A 69 -12.47 -9.45 -1.26
N ARG A 70 -13.43 -10.04 -0.56
CA ARG A 70 -14.12 -11.24 -1.03
C ARG A 70 -15.26 -10.84 -1.98
N VAL A 71 -14.91 -10.57 -3.23
CA VAL A 71 -15.86 -10.14 -4.28
C VAL A 71 -17.02 -11.14 -4.44
N SER A 72 -16.78 -12.43 -4.13
CA SER A 72 -17.80 -13.48 -4.16
C SER A 72 -18.79 -13.44 -2.98
N VAL A 73 -18.54 -12.61 -1.96
CA VAL A 73 -19.41 -12.50 -0.78
C VAL A 73 -20.03 -11.10 -0.75
N PRO A 74 -21.30 -10.93 -1.20
CA PRO A 74 -21.97 -9.63 -1.20
C PRO A 74 -21.99 -9.01 0.20
N GLY A 75 -21.57 -7.75 0.33
CA GLY A 75 -21.51 -7.03 1.60
C GLY A 75 -20.31 -7.38 2.48
N TRP A 76 -19.32 -8.12 1.96
CA TRP A 76 -18.08 -8.35 2.68
C TRP A 76 -17.38 -7.01 2.98
N GLU A 77 -17.30 -6.67 4.26
CA GLU A 77 -16.57 -5.48 4.71
C GLU A 77 -15.06 -5.71 4.58
N PRO A 78 -14.31 -4.87 3.83
CA PRO A 78 -12.87 -5.05 3.69
C PRO A 78 -12.17 -4.84 5.03
N HIS A 79 -11.22 -5.71 5.36
CA HIS A 79 -10.39 -5.61 6.55
C HIS A 79 -8.98 -5.14 6.15
N GLY A 80 -8.40 -4.24 6.93
CA GLY A 80 -6.99 -3.85 6.78
C GLY A 80 -6.08 -4.95 7.31
N ASP A 81 -5.75 -5.91 6.45
CA ASP A 81 -4.93 -7.07 6.84
C ASP A 81 -3.43 -6.79 6.83
N ALA A 82 -3.00 -5.80 6.07
CA ALA A 82 -1.67 -5.23 6.08
C ALA A 82 -1.79 -3.71 6.21
N VAL A 83 -1.25 -3.13 7.26
CA VAL A 83 -1.21 -1.68 7.49
C VAL A 83 0.25 -1.28 7.62
N LEU A 84 0.75 -0.56 6.61
CA LEU A 84 2.14 -0.17 6.53
C LEU A 84 2.25 1.35 6.42
N VAL A 85 3.27 1.88 7.05
CA VAL A 85 3.63 3.29 6.99
C VAL A 85 5.01 3.41 6.39
N ALA A 86 5.16 4.26 5.39
CA ALA A 86 6.45 4.70 4.90
C ALA A 86 6.62 6.19 5.25
N HIS A 87 7.65 6.46 6.02
CA HIS A 87 8.13 7.82 6.28
C HIS A 87 9.35 8.07 5.40
N VAL A 88 9.24 9.05 4.51
CA VAL A 88 10.34 9.48 3.63
C VAL A 88 10.93 10.77 4.21
N THR A 89 12.24 10.84 4.32
CA THR A 89 12.95 12.01 4.85
C THR A 89 12.75 13.26 3.98
N ARG A 90 13.04 14.42 4.54
CA ARG A 90 12.93 15.71 3.85
C ARG A 90 13.69 15.75 2.52
N GLY A 91 14.86 15.11 2.45
CA GLY A 91 15.69 15.04 1.23
C GLY A 91 15.22 14.01 0.20
N LEU A 92 14.18 13.24 0.48
CA LEU A 92 13.70 12.11 -0.33
C LEU A 92 14.78 11.04 -0.61
N ASP A 93 15.81 11.00 0.21
CA ASP A 93 17.02 10.17 0.05
C ASP A 93 17.05 8.94 0.96
N ARG A 94 16.09 8.86 1.91
CA ARG A 94 15.92 7.74 2.84
C ARG A 94 14.46 7.55 3.19
N ALA A 95 14.06 6.31 3.44
CA ALA A 95 12.74 6.01 3.96
C ALA A 95 12.77 4.94 5.06
N TYR A 96 11.83 5.04 5.99
CA TYR A 96 11.57 4.06 7.04
C TYR A 96 10.22 3.40 6.77
N LEU A 97 10.22 2.08 6.62
CA LEU A 97 9.02 1.31 6.39
C LEU A 97 8.74 0.43 7.61
N PHE A 98 7.60 0.62 8.23
CA PHE A 98 7.14 -0.20 9.34
C PHE A 98 5.70 -0.65 9.17
N SER A 99 5.36 -1.75 9.82
CA SER A 99 4.00 -2.30 9.83
C SER A 99 3.38 -2.10 11.21
N LEU A 100 2.10 -1.76 11.24
CA LEU A 100 1.28 -1.81 12.45
C LEU A 100 0.57 -3.17 12.49
N PRO A 101 0.60 -3.89 13.63
CA PRO A 101 -0.16 -5.13 13.76
C PRO A 101 -1.65 -4.90 13.47
N ARG A 102 -2.26 -5.71 12.63
CA ARG A 102 -3.69 -5.58 12.31
C ARG A 102 -4.58 -5.73 13.56
N ASP A 103 -4.10 -6.49 14.53
CA ASP A 103 -4.79 -6.74 15.82
C ASP A 103 -4.40 -5.72 16.90
N LEU A 104 -3.67 -4.65 16.56
CA LEU A 104 -3.30 -3.58 17.48
C LEU A 104 -4.56 -2.95 18.09
N LEU A 105 -4.62 -2.89 19.43
CA LEU A 105 -5.71 -2.23 20.15
C LEU A 105 -5.54 -0.71 20.06
N VAL A 106 -6.49 -0.07 19.40
CA VAL A 106 -6.50 1.37 19.13
C VAL A 106 -7.86 1.98 19.45
N ASP A 107 -7.87 3.25 19.74
CA ASP A 107 -9.09 4.04 19.82
C ASP A 107 -9.47 4.49 18.41
N ILE A 108 -10.56 3.91 17.88
CA ILE A 108 -11.10 4.28 16.56
C ILE A 108 -12.10 5.42 16.79
N PRO A 109 -11.90 6.60 16.15
CA PRO A 109 -12.78 7.75 16.34
C PRO A 109 -14.19 7.48 15.79
N ALA A 110 -15.16 8.26 16.25
CA ALA A 110 -16.51 8.23 15.69
C ALA A 110 -16.47 8.64 14.21
N TYR A 111 -17.28 7.93 13.39
CA TYR A 111 -17.33 8.17 11.95
C TYR A 111 -18.80 8.17 11.48
N PRO A 112 -19.49 9.33 11.55
CA PRO A 112 -20.91 9.43 11.25
C PRO A 112 -21.28 9.00 9.84
N LYS A 113 -20.40 9.19 8.84
CA LYS A 113 -20.63 8.74 7.44
C LYS A 113 -20.95 7.24 7.36
N ALA A 114 -20.38 6.44 8.27
CA ALA A 114 -20.61 4.99 8.34
C ALA A 114 -21.55 4.58 9.51
N GLY A 115 -22.11 5.55 10.24
CA GLY A 115 -22.90 5.29 11.44
C GLY A 115 -22.10 4.73 12.62
N TYR A 116 -20.78 4.83 12.60
CA TYR A 116 -19.92 4.31 13.66
C TYR A 116 -19.72 5.33 14.79
N ARG A 117 -19.97 4.92 16.03
CA ARG A 117 -19.92 5.79 17.22
C ARG A 117 -18.55 5.95 17.85
N GLY A 118 -17.55 5.24 17.33
CA GLY A 118 -16.21 5.16 17.93
C GLY A 118 -16.09 4.07 18.99
N GLY A 119 -14.84 3.79 19.37
CA GLY A 119 -14.55 2.82 20.43
C GLY A 119 -13.18 2.18 20.31
N LYS A 120 -12.78 1.47 21.36
CA LYS A 120 -11.49 0.78 21.43
C LYS A 120 -11.60 -0.65 20.94
N THR A 121 -10.90 -0.95 19.86
CA THR A 121 -10.87 -2.29 19.25
C THR A 121 -9.64 -2.49 18.37
N LYS A 122 -9.56 -3.58 17.61
CA LYS A 122 -8.44 -3.91 16.73
C LYS A 122 -8.37 -2.95 15.53
N LEU A 123 -7.18 -2.56 15.15
CA LEU A 123 -6.91 -1.64 14.03
C LEU A 123 -7.59 -2.06 12.72
N THR A 124 -7.59 -3.36 12.41
CA THR A 124 -8.23 -3.90 11.21
C THR A 124 -9.70 -3.51 11.08
N HIS A 125 -10.41 -3.32 12.21
CA HIS A 125 -11.81 -2.95 12.24
C HIS A 125 -12.07 -1.50 11.80
N ALA A 126 -11.07 -0.61 11.86
CA ALA A 126 -11.23 0.75 11.36
C ALA A 126 -11.59 0.75 9.87
N MET A 127 -10.95 -0.13 9.08
CA MET A 127 -11.24 -0.29 7.66
C MET A 127 -12.68 -0.81 7.45
N SER A 128 -13.08 -1.88 8.15
CA SER A 128 -14.40 -2.48 7.95
C SER A 128 -15.53 -1.58 8.45
N TYR A 129 -15.39 -0.99 9.63
CA TYR A 129 -16.43 -0.10 10.17
C TYR A 129 -16.60 1.17 9.34
N GLY A 130 -15.47 1.75 8.87
CA GLY A 130 -15.50 2.92 7.98
C GLY A 130 -16.12 2.62 6.62
N SER A 131 -16.00 1.39 6.12
CA SER A 131 -16.52 1.02 4.80
C SER A 131 -18.03 0.91 4.73
N ARG A 132 -18.73 0.88 5.85
CA ARG A 132 -20.19 0.76 5.90
C ARG A 132 -20.86 1.97 5.27
N VAL A 133 -21.84 1.71 4.41
CA VAL A 133 -22.67 2.76 3.80
C VAL A 133 -24.10 2.59 4.31
N PRO A 134 -24.61 3.52 5.14
CA PRO A 134 -25.99 3.47 5.64
C PRO A 134 -26.98 3.34 4.49
N GLY A 135 -27.92 2.41 4.63
CA GLY A 135 -28.90 2.09 3.58
C GLY A 135 -28.40 1.22 2.42
N LYS A 136 -27.08 0.90 2.36
CA LYS A 136 -26.48 0.05 1.33
C LYS A 136 -25.57 -1.05 1.91
N PRO A 137 -26.08 -1.98 2.71
CA PRO A 137 -25.24 -2.94 3.46
C PRO A 137 -24.45 -3.91 2.57
N LYS A 138 -24.83 -4.04 1.29
CA LYS A 138 -24.13 -4.91 0.32
C LYS A 138 -23.11 -4.18 -0.57
N GLN A 139 -22.88 -2.89 -0.32
CA GLN A 139 -22.00 -2.04 -1.13
C GLN A 139 -21.04 -1.26 -0.23
N PRO A 140 -20.07 -1.93 0.41
CA PRO A 140 -19.09 -1.24 1.24
C PRO A 140 -18.21 -0.30 0.41
N SER A 141 -17.84 0.84 1.00
CA SER A 141 -16.97 1.85 0.39
C SER A 141 -15.55 1.70 0.89
N THR A 142 -14.66 1.22 0.04
CA THR A 142 -13.21 1.13 0.35
C THR A 142 -12.61 2.49 0.69
N THR A 143 -13.05 3.55 0.00
CA THR A 143 -12.58 4.93 0.25
C THR A 143 -12.94 5.40 1.65
N GLN A 144 -14.20 5.22 2.07
CA GLN A 144 -14.62 5.58 3.44
C GLN A 144 -13.89 4.74 4.50
N GLY A 145 -13.70 3.44 4.24
CA GLY A 145 -12.90 2.57 5.10
C GLY A 145 -11.48 3.08 5.29
N TYR A 146 -10.84 3.50 4.20
CA TYR A 146 -9.51 4.09 4.25
C TYR A 146 -9.50 5.43 5.02
N GLU A 147 -10.49 6.30 4.85
CA GLU A 147 -10.60 7.57 5.59
C GLU A 147 -10.58 7.33 7.11
N LEU A 148 -11.39 6.39 7.60
CA LEU A 148 -11.44 6.07 9.03
C LEU A 148 -10.15 5.40 9.50
N LEU A 149 -9.59 4.46 8.73
CA LEU A 149 -8.32 3.83 9.06
C LEU A 149 -7.18 4.85 9.13
N ARG A 150 -7.09 5.76 8.16
CA ARG A 150 -6.10 6.84 8.15
C ARG A 150 -6.21 7.73 9.39
N SER A 151 -7.43 8.14 9.76
CA SER A 151 -7.67 8.94 10.97
C SER A 151 -7.26 8.19 12.24
N THR A 152 -7.56 6.88 12.30
CA THR A 152 -7.19 6.01 13.42
C THR A 152 -5.67 5.88 13.55
N VAL A 153 -4.98 5.61 12.42
CA VAL A 153 -3.51 5.49 12.42
C VAL A 153 -2.85 6.82 12.75
N SER A 154 -3.36 7.94 12.23
CA SER A 154 -2.87 9.28 12.59
C SER A 154 -2.98 9.53 14.10
N GLY A 155 -4.13 9.22 14.70
CA GLY A 155 -4.34 9.39 16.14
C GLY A 155 -3.44 8.50 17.00
N TYR A 156 -3.07 7.31 16.50
CA TYR A 156 -2.20 6.39 17.22
C TYR A 156 -0.70 6.74 17.08
N THR A 157 -0.28 7.19 15.90
CA THR A 157 1.14 7.41 15.57
C THR A 157 1.60 8.85 15.71
N GLY A 158 0.69 9.83 15.81
CA GLY A 158 1.00 11.26 15.72
C GLY A 158 1.23 11.76 14.28
N LEU A 159 1.39 10.85 13.30
CA LEU A 159 1.77 11.20 11.93
C LEU A 159 0.58 11.72 11.12
N ARG A 160 0.80 12.77 10.34
CA ARG A 160 -0.10 13.22 9.28
C ARG A 160 0.30 12.54 7.97
N PHE A 161 -0.67 11.99 7.25
CA PHE A 161 -0.43 11.28 5.99
C PHE A 161 -0.69 12.19 4.78
N ASP A 162 0.33 12.34 3.93
CA ASP A 162 0.33 13.13 2.71
C ASP A 162 -0.35 12.39 1.56
N ALA A 163 -0.15 11.09 1.50
CA ALA A 163 -0.80 10.21 0.54
C ALA A 163 -0.95 8.78 1.09
N GLY A 164 -1.70 7.97 0.35
CA GLY A 164 -1.78 6.55 0.65
C GLY A 164 -2.56 5.77 -0.38
N ALA A 165 -2.55 4.46 -0.21
CA ALA A 165 -3.20 3.56 -1.13
C ALA A 165 -3.82 2.35 -0.42
N VAL A 166 -4.96 1.90 -0.94
CA VAL A 166 -5.53 0.59 -0.62
C VAL A 166 -5.39 -0.30 -1.83
N VAL A 167 -4.79 -1.46 -1.64
CA VAL A 167 -4.60 -2.45 -2.70
C VAL A 167 -5.30 -3.75 -2.31
N THR A 168 -6.13 -4.27 -3.22
CA THR A 168 -6.73 -5.59 -3.02
C THR A 168 -5.69 -6.69 -3.28
N PHE A 169 -5.96 -7.89 -2.82
CA PHE A 169 -5.08 -9.04 -3.07
C PHE A 169 -4.91 -9.31 -4.58
N SER A 170 -6.00 -9.25 -5.35
CA SER A 170 -5.91 -9.40 -6.81
C SER A 170 -5.15 -8.27 -7.50
N GLY A 171 -5.27 -7.05 -6.99
CA GLY A 171 -4.47 -5.91 -7.46
C GLY A 171 -2.99 -6.10 -7.19
N PHE A 172 -2.66 -6.65 -6.03
CA PHE A 172 -1.28 -6.96 -5.70
C PHE A 172 -0.68 -8.06 -6.62
N GLU A 173 -1.42 -9.15 -6.87
CA GLU A 173 -1.00 -10.19 -7.82
C GLU A 173 -0.72 -9.59 -9.20
N LYS A 174 -1.67 -8.80 -9.74
CA LYS A 174 -1.51 -8.12 -11.03
C LYS A 174 -0.29 -7.20 -11.08
N LEU A 175 -0.04 -6.46 -9.98
CA LEU A 175 1.11 -5.56 -9.89
C LEU A 175 2.43 -6.32 -10.01
N VAL A 176 2.58 -7.40 -9.24
CA VAL A 176 3.80 -8.22 -9.28
C VAL A 176 3.98 -8.86 -10.65
N ASP A 177 2.90 -9.36 -11.27
CA ASP A 177 2.95 -9.94 -12.62
C ASP A 177 3.30 -8.90 -13.69
N ALA A 178 2.79 -7.67 -13.57
CA ALA A 178 3.06 -6.58 -14.51
C ALA A 178 4.54 -6.16 -14.56
N VAL A 179 5.30 -6.42 -13.48
CA VAL A 179 6.76 -6.19 -13.43
C VAL A 179 7.55 -7.49 -13.63
N GLY A 180 6.90 -8.55 -14.09
CA GLY A 180 7.56 -9.83 -14.39
C GLY A 180 7.97 -10.63 -13.17
N GLY A 181 7.30 -10.46 -12.03
CA GLY A 181 7.65 -11.13 -10.77
C GLY A 181 8.68 -10.38 -9.94
N VAL A 182 9.03 -10.95 -8.79
CA VAL A 182 10.01 -10.37 -7.86
C VAL A 182 11.00 -11.42 -7.39
N ASP A 183 12.25 -11.00 -7.23
CA ASP A 183 13.30 -11.81 -6.64
C ASP A 183 13.49 -11.41 -5.19
N LEU A 184 13.42 -12.38 -4.26
CA LEU A 184 13.61 -12.12 -2.85
C LEU A 184 14.22 -13.32 -2.13
N TYR A 185 14.83 -13.03 -0.99
CA TYR A 185 15.35 -14.07 -0.11
C TYR A 185 14.28 -14.54 0.87
N VAL A 186 13.84 -15.79 0.73
CA VAL A 186 12.96 -16.45 1.70
C VAL A 186 13.78 -16.80 2.94
N ASP A 187 13.53 -16.11 4.06
CA ASP A 187 14.34 -16.19 5.27
C ASP A 187 14.13 -17.48 6.08
N GLN A 188 12.94 -18.08 5.97
CA GLN A 188 12.60 -19.36 6.59
C GLN A 188 11.69 -20.19 5.68
N ARG A 189 11.77 -21.51 5.79
CA ARG A 189 10.86 -22.40 5.06
C ARG A 189 9.41 -22.06 5.40
N THR A 190 8.64 -21.67 4.40
CA THR A 190 7.26 -21.23 4.53
C THR A 190 6.34 -22.19 3.78
N VAL A 191 5.31 -22.69 4.47
CA VAL A 191 4.34 -23.64 3.90
C VAL A 191 3.01 -22.92 3.74
N SER A 192 2.46 -22.95 2.54
CA SER A 192 1.18 -22.32 2.26
C SER A 192 0.03 -23.04 2.95
N LEU A 193 -0.81 -22.28 3.63
CA LEU A 193 -2.08 -22.78 4.16
C LEU A 193 -3.11 -22.96 3.03
N HIS A 194 -3.08 -22.09 2.00
CA HIS A 194 -4.18 -21.92 1.06
C HIS A 194 -3.91 -22.42 -0.35
N ARG A 195 -2.64 -22.56 -0.77
CA ARG A 195 -2.28 -22.85 -2.16
C ARG A 195 -1.61 -24.21 -2.33
N ARG A 196 -1.93 -24.85 -3.45
CA ARG A 196 -1.25 -26.05 -3.97
C ARG A 196 -0.02 -25.62 -4.78
N PRO A 197 0.93 -26.54 -5.07
CA PRO A 197 2.11 -26.24 -5.90
C PRO A 197 1.77 -25.73 -7.31
N ASP A 198 0.60 -26.10 -7.84
CA ASP A 198 0.09 -25.66 -9.15
C ASP A 198 -0.64 -24.31 -9.10
N GLY A 199 -0.66 -23.63 -7.94
CA GLY A 199 -1.28 -22.33 -7.73
C GLY A 199 -2.78 -22.37 -7.42
N ARG A 200 -3.46 -23.52 -7.57
CA ARG A 200 -4.86 -23.66 -7.20
C ARG A 200 -5.06 -23.58 -5.69
N HIS A 201 -6.25 -23.19 -5.27
CA HIS A 201 -6.63 -23.28 -3.86
C HIS A 201 -6.65 -24.72 -3.39
N ARG A 202 -6.25 -24.94 -2.13
CA ARG A 202 -6.43 -26.23 -1.48
C ARG A 202 -7.90 -26.44 -1.15
N ASP A 203 -8.31 -27.71 -1.14
CA ASP A 203 -9.69 -28.09 -0.88
C ASP A 203 -10.02 -27.87 0.61
N PRO A 204 -11.21 -27.38 0.96
CA PRO A 204 -11.64 -27.33 2.35
C PRO A 204 -11.65 -28.73 2.97
N ALA A 205 -11.26 -28.86 4.23
CA ALA A 205 -11.35 -30.13 4.94
C ALA A 205 -12.81 -30.53 5.13
N PRO A 206 -13.19 -31.80 4.87
CA PRO A 206 -14.58 -32.28 5.03
C PRO A 206 -15.12 -32.09 6.44
N SER A 207 -14.26 -32.11 7.46
CA SER A 207 -14.62 -31.89 8.87
C SER A 207 -14.73 -30.41 9.24
N GLY A 208 -14.49 -29.48 8.32
CA GLY A 208 -14.37 -28.05 8.60
C GLY A 208 -13.04 -27.68 9.27
N GLY A 209 -12.78 -26.37 9.38
CA GLY A 209 -11.65 -25.84 10.16
C GLY A 209 -10.27 -25.93 9.52
N GLY A 210 -10.15 -26.21 8.23
CA GLY A 210 -8.85 -26.28 7.56
C GLY A 210 -8.91 -26.64 6.09
N TYR A 211 -7.76 -27.03 5.54
CA TYR A 211 -7.60 -27.41 4.14
C TYR A 211 -6.86 -28.74 4.01
N VAL A 212 -7.17 -29.50 2.98
CA VAL A 212 -6.54 -30.79 2.65
C VAL A 212 -5.78 -30.73 1.32
N GLY A 213 -4.99 -31.77 1.03
CA GLY A 213 -4.20 -31.89 -0.19
C GLY A 213 -2.81 -31.23 -0.11
N PRO A 214 -2.02 -31.32 -1.19
CA PRO A 214 -0.64 -30.83 -1.22
C PRO A 214 -0.57 -29.32 -0.98
N GLN A 215 0.55 -28.89 -0.39
CA GLN A 215 0.80 -27.48 -0.03
C GLN A 215 1.97 -26.95 -0.86
N MET A 216 1.83 -25.71 -1.33
CA MET A 216 2.98 -24.97 -1.85
C MET A 216 3.99 -24.74 -0.74
N VAL A 217 5.27 -24.92 -1.06
CA VAL A 217 6.39 -24.76 -0.12
C VAL A 217 7.39 -23.76 -0.71
N TYR A 218 7.63 -22.70 0.02
CA TYR A 218 8.68 -21.73 -0.26
C TYR A 218 9.92 -22.13 0.55
N ALA A 219 10.88 -22.75 -0.11
CA ALA A 219 12.13 -23.14 0.54
C ALA A 219 13.01 -21.92 0.80
N LYS A 220 13.73 -21.92 1.93
CA LYS A 220 14.71 -20.89 2.28
C LYS A 220 15.72 -20.66 1.15
N GLY A 221 16.14 -19.41 0.94
CA GLY A 221 17.08 -18.98 -0.09
C GLY A 221 16.47 -18.01 -1.10
N GLU A 222 17.25 -17.62 -2.12
CA GLU A 222 16.77 -16.74 -3.19
C GLU A 222 15.68 -17.44 -4.01
N ARG A 223 14.59 -16.70 -4.26
CA ARG A 223 13.42 -17.20 -5.01
C ARG A 223 12.89 -16.11 -5.93
N HIS A 224 12.54 -16.52 -7.13
CA HIS A 224 11.69 -15.72 -8.02
C HIS A 224 10.23 -16.09 -7.75
N LEU A 225 9.39 -15.10 -7.46
CA LEU A 225 7.97 -15.28 -7.16
C LEU A 225 7.14 -14.47 -8.15
N ASN A 226 6.19 -15.12 -8.81
CA ASN A 226 5.13 -14.43 -9.58
C ASN A 226 4.05 -13.86 -8.64
N GLY A 227 3.03 -13.19 -9.19
CA GLY A 227 2.04 -12.46 -8.40
C GLY A 227 1.35 -13.30 -7.34
N TRP A 228 0.79 -14.47 -7.72
CA TRP A 228 0.10 -15.31 -6.74
C TRP A 228 1.05 -15.92 -5.68
N GLN A 229 2.28 -16.25 -6.07
CA GLN A 229 3.29 -16.79 -5.15
C GLN A 229 3.72 -15.72 -4.14
N ALA A 230 3.97 -14.51 -4.61
CA ALA A 230 4.34 -13.38 -3.78
C ALA A 230 3.23 -13.03 -2.78
N LEU A 231 1.97 -12.99 -3.24
CA LEU A 231 0.83 -12.75 -2.36
C LEU A 231 0.66 -13.88 -1.35
N ASP A 232 0.70 -15.14 -1.79
CA ASP A 232 0.54 -16.29 -0.91
C ASP A 232 1.63 -16.34 0.16
N TYR A 233 2.91 -16.13 -0.23
CA TYR A 233 4.03 -16.02 0.70
C TYR A 233 3.82 -14.91 1.74
N ALA A 234 3.43 -13.71 1.31
CA ALA A 234 3.21 -12.57 2.18
C ALA A 234 2.00 -12.69 3.12
N ARG A 235 1.13 -13.67 2.89
CA ARG A 235 -0.06 -13.95 3.74
C ARG A 235 0.18 -15.02 4.78
N GLN A 236 1.22 -15.84 4.66
CA GLN A 236 1.49 -16.92 5.61
C GLN A 236 1.85 -16.36 6.98
N ARG A 237 1.28 -16.95 8.03
CA ARG A 237 1.55 -16.60 9.44
C ARG A 237 1.63 -17.83 10.34
N TYR A 238 1.01 -18.93 9.92
CA TYR A 238 1.01 -20.17 10.69
C TYR A 238 2.26 -20.98 10.38
N GLY A 239 2.85 -21.59 11.42
CA GLY A 239 4.09 -22.35 11.29
C GLY A 239 5.34 -21.52 11.00
N LEU A 240 5.27 -20.19 11.18
CA LEU A 240 6.41 -19.29 11.08
C LEU A 240 6.91 -18.91 12.47
N ASP A 241 8.22 -18.87 12.63
CA ASP A 241 8.85 -18.31 13.82
C ASP A 241 8.56 -16.82 13.88
N GLY A 242 7.81 -16.41 14.92
CA GLY A 242 7.32 -15.04 15.08
C GLY A 242 5.90 -14.78 14.56
N GLY A 243 5.20 -15.78 13.98
CA GLY A 243 3.78 -15.68 13.65
C GLY A 243 3.42 -14.47 12.79
N ASP A 244 2.56 -13.58 13.31
CA ASP A 244 2.12 -12.37 12.59
C ASP A 244 3.25 -11.36 12.34
N TYR A 245 4.24 -11.28 13.22
CA TYR A 245 5.43 -10.43 13.01
C TYR A 245 6.33 -10.94 11.89
N ALA A 246 6.43 -12.28 11.70
CA ALA A 246 7.11 -12.86 10.54
C ALA A 246 6.36 -12.48 9.24
N ARG A 247 5.04 -12.55 9.23
CA ARG A 247 4.24 -12.09 8.09
C ARG A 247 4.48 -10.62 7.75
N GLN A 248 4.52 -9.75 8.75
CA GLN A 248 4.82 -8.32 8.55
C GLN A 248 6.23 -8.13 7.95
N ARG A 249 7.22 -8.87 8.43
CA ARG A 249 8.58 -8.87 7.88
C ARG A 249 8.58 -9.33 6.42
N HIS A 250 7.91 -10.44 6.08
CA HIS A 250 7.77 -10.91 4.70
C HIS A 250 7.12 -9.85 3.79
N GLN A 251 6.09 -9.16 4.27
CA GLN A 251 5.47 -8.06 3.55
C GLN A 251 6.46 -6.92 3.28
N GLN A 252 7.25 -6.52 4.27
CA GLN A 252 8.26 -5.46 4.12
C GLN A 252 9.37 -5.87 3.14
N GLN A 253 9.88 -7.10 3.23
CA GLN A 253 10.88 -7.63 2.31
C GLN A 253 10.38 -7.65 0.86
N LEU A 254 9.13 -8.10 0.66
CA LEU A 254 8.48 -8.12 -0.64
C LEU A 254 8.34 -6.71 -1.25
N ILE A 255 8.11 -5.72 -0.41
CA ILE A 255 8.08 -4.30 -0.81
C ILE A 255 9.42 -3.83 -1.33
N ARG A 256 10.48 -4.13 -0.58
CA ARG A 256 11.83 -3.77 -0.99
C ARG A 256 12.21 -4.49 -2.29
N ALA A 257 11.87 -5.78 -2.42
CA ALA A 257 12.12 -6.55 -3.64
C ALA A 257 11.40 -5.95 -4.85
N LEU A 258 10.13 -5.57 -4.70
CA LEU A 258 9.36 -4.93 -5.75
C LEU A 258 9.95 -3.57 -6.13
N MET A 259 10.37 -2.76 -5.16
CA MET A 259 11.06 -1.50 -5.41
C MET A 259 12.36 -1.71 -6.17
N THR A 260 13.20 -2.67 -5.76
CA THR A 260 14.44 -3.03 -6.44
C THR A 260 14.18 -3.42 -7.90
N LYS A 261 13.19 -4.29 -8.14
CA LYS A 261 12.80 -4.73 -9.48
C LYS A 261 12.38 -3.55 -10.38
N MET A 262 11.51 -2.70 -9.88
CA MET A 262 11.03 -1.53 -10.64
C MET A 262 12.14 -0.53 -10.96
N GLN A 263 13.08 -0.33 -10.04
CA GLN A 263 14.24 0.54 -10.27
C GLN A 263 15.21 -0.05 -11.30
N ALA A 264 15.47 -1.36 -11.23
CA ALA A 264 16.31 -2.05 -12.21
C ALA A 264 15.76 -1.93 -13.63
N GLU A 265 14.45 -1.88 -13.79
CA GLU A 265 13.76 -1.66 -15.07
C GLU A 265 13.62 -0.17 -15.46
N GLY A 266 14.09 0.74 -14.62
CA GLY A 266 13.95 2.18 -14.82
C GLY A 266 12.50 2.67 -14.85
N LEU A 267 11.56 1.86 -14.37
CA LEU A 267 10.13 2.13 -14.43
C LEU A 267 9.74 3.49 -13.83
N PRO A 268 10.25 3.93 -12.66
CA PRO A 268 9.87 5.20 -12.06
C PRO A 268 10.18 6.44 -12.93
N ARG A 269 11.09 6.30 -13.88
CA ARG A 269 11.49 7.36 -14.82
C ARG A 269 10.75 7.31 -16.15
N GLN A 270 9.77 6.42 -16.30
CA GLN A 270 8.99 6.19 -17.52
C GLN A 270 7.50 6.45 -17.24
N PRO A 271 7.02 7.72 -17.26
CA PRO A 271 5.64 8.08 -16.88
C PRO A 271 4.58 7.23 -17.57
N ASP A 272 4.72 7.01 -18.89
CA ASP A 272 3.74 6.24 -19.68
C ASP A 272 3.65 4.76 -19.24
N ARG A 273 4.81 4.13 -18.97
CA ARG A 273 4.82 2.76 -18.45
C ARG A 273 4.27 2.71 -17.02
N VAL A 274 4.58 3.73 -16.27
CA VAL A 274 4.03 3.96 -14.96
C VAL A 274 2.50 4.02 -15.08
N GLU A 275 1.90 4.78 -15.97
CA GLU A 275 0.45 4.85 -16.23
C GLU A 275 -0.15 3.52 -16.69
N GLN A 276 0.54 2.76 -17.56
CA GLN A 276 0.08 1.44 -18.01
C GLN A 276 -0.07 0.42 -16.88
N VAL A 277 0.95 0.29 -16.03
CA VAL A 277 0.91 -0.63 -14.87
C VAL A 277 -0.28 -0.31 -13.98
N VAL A 278 -0.58 0.93 -13.82
CA VAL A 278 -1.66 1.43 -12.97
C VAL A 278 -3.01 1.29 -13.63
N GLY A 279 -3.12 1.58 -14.92
CA GLY A 279 -4.34 1.28 -15.67
C GLY A 279 -4.72 -0.20 -15.56
N ALA A 280 -3.72 -1.10 -15.53
CA ALA A 280 -3.92 -2.53 -15.33
C ALA A 280 -4.50 -2.90 -13.95
N LEU A 281 -4.28 -2.09 -12.93
CA LEU A 281 -4.82 -2.32 -11.58
C LEU A 281 -6.31 -1.91 -11.47
N GLY A 282 -6.73 -0.87 -12.19
CA GLY A 282 -8.13 -0.41 -12.21
C GLY A 282 -8.73 -0.28 -10.79
N ASP A 283 -9.93 -0.80 -10.60
CA ASP A 283 -10.67 -0.75 -9.33
C ASP A 283 -10.02 -1.54 -8.17
N THR A 284 -8.95 -2.27 -8.44
CA THR A 284 -8.23 -3.02 -7.40
C THR A 284 -7.30 -2.14 -6.56
N LEU A 285 -7.17 -0.88 -6.95
CA LEU A 285 -6.41 0.14 -6.27
C LEU A 285 -7.27 1.36 -5.96
N VAL A 286 -7.24 1.82 -4.72
CA VAL A 286 -7.77 3.13 -4.31
C VAL A 286 -6.59 3.99 -3.86
N TYR A 287 -6.40 5.12 -4.50
CA TYR A 287 -5.39 6.10 -4.11
C TYR A 287 -6.05 7.31 -3.43
N ALA A 288 -5.40 7.84 -2.39
CA ALA A 288 -5.81 9.03 -1.68
C ALA A 288 -4.58 9.88 -1.33
N GLY A 289 -4.55 11.12 -1.80
CA GLY A 289 -3.43 12.02 -1.50
C GLY A 289 -3.42 13.29 -2.33
N GLY A 290 -2.54 14.22 -1.95
CA GLY A 290 -2.35 15.51 -2.63
C GLY A 290 -1.58 15.40 -3.95
N PRO A 291 -0.34 14.88 -3.96
CA PRO A 291 0.43 14.73 -5.20
C PRO A 291 -0.20 13.71 -6.14
N ARG A 292 -0.06 13.95 -7.45
CA ARG A 292 -0.43 12.89 -8.40
C ARG A 292 0.49 11.69 -8.21
N ILE A 293 -0.05 10.57 -8.49
CA ILE A 293 0.66 9.29 -8.38
C ILE A 293 1.98 9.28 -9.21
N VAL A 294 1.95 9.73 -10.45
CA VAL A 294 3.13 9.82 -11.33
C VAL A 294 4.22 10.71 -10.74
N ASP A 295 3.82 11.83 -10.12
CA ASP A 295 4.75 12.77 -9.50
C ASP A 295 5.47 12.16 -8.30
N LEU A 296 4.73 11.41 -7.46
CA LEU A 296 5.33 10.64 -6.36
C LEU A 296 6.29 9.56 -6.88
N ALA A 297 5.91 8.81 -7.96
CA ALA A 297 6.79 7.80 -8.54
C ALA A 297 8.10 8.40 -9.00
N TYR A 298 7.99 9.48 -9.74
CA TYR A 298 9.16 10.14 -10.29
C TYR A 298 10.06 10.69 -9.17
N ALA A 299 9.48 11.38 -8.19
CA ALA A 299 10.21 11.95 -7.06
C ALA A 299 10.88 10.87 -6.20
N LEU A 300 10.16 9.78 -5.90
CA LEU A 300 10.66 8.70 -5.05
C LEU A 300 11.41 7.62 -5.84
N GLY A 301 11.35 7.64 -7.16
CA GLY A 301 12.07 6.70 -8.02
C GLY A 301 13.59 6.81 -7.94
N GLY A 302 14.09 7.92 -7.43
CA GLY A 302 15.50 8.13 -7.14
C GLY A 302 15.97 7.60 -5.77
N LEU A 303 15.06 7.19 -4.89
CA LEU A 303 15.41 6.65 -3.57
C LEU A 303 15.98 5.23 -3.71
N PRO A 304 17.28 5.00 -3.42
CA PRO A 304 17.88 3.68 -3.55
C PRO A 304 17.20 2.65 -2.63
N ALA A 305 17.05 1.41 -3.08
CA ALA A 305 16.38 0.36 -2.31
C ALA A 305 17.09 0.01 -0.99
N ASP A 306 18.40 0.20 -0.93
CA ASP A 306 19.22 0.03 0.29
C ASP A 306 19.02 1.17 1.30
N ARG A 307 18.47 2.31 0.86
CA ARG A 307 18.06 3.42 1.72
C ARG A 307 16.63 3.27 2.27
N LEU A 308 15.91 2.23 1.87
CA LEU A 308 14.66 1.82 2.50
C LEU A 308 14.96 0.95 3.72
N VAL A 309 14.92 1.57 4.90
CA VAL A 309 15.11 0.89 6.18
C VAL A 309 13.80 0.21 6.59
N LEU A 310 13.83 -1.13 6.69
CA LEU A 310 12.69 -1.90 7.18
C LEU A 310 12.75 -1.96 8.70
N VAL A 311 11.65 -1.57 9.37
CA VAL A 311 11.60 -1.49 10.83
C VAL A 311 10.52 -2.43 11.36
N GLY A 312 10.93 -3.34 12.24
CA GLY A 312 10.03 -4.24 12.96
C GLY A 312 9.60 -3.62 14.29
N LEU A 313 8.31 -3.43 14.46
CA LEU A 313 7.77 -2.91 15.73
C LEU A 313 7.31 -4.07 16.61
N PRO A 314 8.05 -4.43 17.67
CA PRO A 314 7.66 -5.53 18.54
C PRO A 314 6.41 -5.18 19.33
N GLY A 315 5.54 -6.17 19.50
CA GLY A 315 4.33 -6.05 20.29
C GLY A 315 4.14 -7.24 21.21
N GLU A 316 3.04 -7.21 21.94
CA GLU A 316 2.62 -8.28 22.85
C GLU A 316 1.11 -8.32 22.92
N GLY A 317 0.56 -9.51 23.21
CA GLY A 317 -0.87 -9.71 23.32
C GLY A 317 -1.47 -9.07 24.57
N VAL A 318 -2.60 -8.41 24.44
CA VAL A 318 -3.42 -7.89 25.53
C VAL A 318 -4.46 -8.94 25.92
N GLY A 319 -4.25 -9.58 27.07
CA GLY A 319 -5.01 -10.76 27.49
C GLY A 319 -4.46 -12.05 26.88
N ARG A 320 -5.00 -13.20 27.31
CA ARG A 320 -4.60 -14.54 26.84
C ARG A 320 -5.81 -15.43 26.63
N GLY A 321 -5.69 -16.40 25.72
CA GLY A 321 -6.77 -17.35 25.44
C GLY A 321 -8.08 -16.64 25.10
N SER A 322 -9.18 -16.99 25.76
CA SER A 322 -10.50 -16.36 25.56
C SER A 322 -10.55 -14.88 25.99
N ALA A 323 -9.61 -14.42 26.83
CA ALA A 323 -9.49 -13.02 27.24
C ALA A 323 -8.61 -12.17 26.30
N TYR A 324 -8.10 -12.74 25.20
CA TYR A 324 -7.31 -12.00 24.21
C TYR A 324 -8.17 -10.95 23.52
N ARG A 325 -7.73 -9.68 23.59
CA ARG A 325 -8.45 -8.54 23.01
C ARG A 325 -7.73 -7.93 21.80
N GLY A 326 -6.45 -8.23 21.62
CA GLY A 326 -5.62 -7.67 20.58
C GLY A 326 -4.15 -7.55 21.01
N GLU A 327 -3.40 -6.72 20.30
CA GLU A 327 -1.98 -6.47 20.50
C GLU A 327 -1.73 -5.05 21.03
N GLN A 328 -0.60 -4.85 21.69
CA GLN A 328 -0.04 -3.52 21.97
C GLN A 328 1.43 -3.48 21.58
N LEU A 329 1.92 -2.34 21.11
CA LEU A 329 3.36 -2.17 20.87
C LEU A 329 4.13 -2.14 22.19
N LYS A 330 5.28 -2.80 22.23
CA LYS A 330 6.23 -2.66 23.35
C LYS A 330 6.77 -1.22 23.43
N PRO A 331 7.28 -0.80 24.59
CA PRO A 331 7.80 0.56 24.77
C PRO A 331 8.79 1.02 23.69
N VAL A 332 9.75 0.17 23.32
CA VAL A 332 10.75 0.45 22.27
C VAL A 332 10.09 0.77 20.91
N GLY A 333 9.02 0.07 20.55
CA GLY A 333 8.27 0.36 19.30
C GLY A 333 7.49 1.69 19.37
N ARG A 334 6.90 2.03 20.53
CA ARG A 334 6.24 3.33 20.71
C ARG A 334 7.24 4.49 20.70
N GLN A 335 8.38 4.33 21.36
CA GLN A 335 9.46 5.33 21.37
C GLN A 335 10.04 5.56 19.97
N PHE A 336 10.10 4.52 19.11
CA PHE A 336 10.45 4.71 17.71
C PHE A 336 9.46 5.64 17.00
N LEU A 337 8.12 5.48 17.21
CA LEU A 337 7.14 6.37 16.60
C LEU A 337 7.32 7.82 17.04
N THR A 338 7.60 8.05 18.31
CA THR A 338 7.93 9.38 18.83
C THR A 338 9.23 9.93 18.22
N ALA A 339 10.28 9.12 18.12
CA ALA A 339 11.53 9.52 17.51
C ALA A 339 11.37 9.85 16.01
N LEU A 340 10.46 9.13 15.33
CA LEU A 340 10.13 9.40 13.92
C LEU A 340 9.44 10.75 13.76
N GLU A 341 8.44 11.05 14.59
CA GLU A 341 7.71 12.33 14.60
C GLU A 341 8.67 13.51 14.87
N GLU A 342 9.63 13.32 15.76
CA GLU A 342 10.65 14.30 16.13
C GLU A 342 11.84 14.39 15.15
N GLY A 343 11.84 13.60 14.06
CA GLY A 343 12.93 13.56 13.08
C GLY A 343 14.22 12.90 13.57
N ARG A 344 14.16 12.12 14.64
CA ARG A 344 15.31 11.43 15.29
C ARG A 344 15.36 9.93 14.98
N ALA A 345 14.61 9.46 13.97
CA ALA A 345 14.49 8.03 13.68
C ALA A 345 15.85 7.35 13.39
N GLU A 346 16.74 8.03 12.68
CA GLU A 346 18.06 7.47 12.35
C GLU A 346 18.89 7.21 13.62
N GLN A 347 18.99 8.19 14.50
CA GLN A 347 19.71 8.04 15.77
C GLN A 347 19.08 6.96 16.63
N TYR A 348 17.74 6.97 16.73
CA TYR A 348 17.02 5.98 17.53
C TYR A 348 17.28 4.54 17.05
N LEU A 349 17.30 4.31 15.72
CA LEU A 349 17.60 2.99 15.15
C LEU A 349 19.08 2.60 15.26
N ALA A 350 19.99 3.58 15.32
CA ALA A 350 21.38 3.29 15.62
C ALA A 350 21.56 2.78 17.05
N ASP A 351 20.79 3.32 18.00
CA ASP A 351 20.79 2.89 19.41
C ASP A 351 19.96 1.60 19.62
N HIS A 352 19.03 1.28 18.69
CA HIS A 352 18.13 0.13 18.72
C HIS A 352 18.21 -0.70 17.44
N PRO A 353 19.38 -1.29 17.10
CA PRO A 353 19.58 -2.04 15.86
C PRO A 353 18.72 -3.31 15.76
N GLU A 354 18.17 -3.80 16.88
CA GLU A 354 17.23 -4.93 16.92
C GLU A 354 15.91 -4.64 16.23
N LEU A 355 15.54 -3.36 16.06
CA LEU A 355 14.34 -2.95 15.31
C LEU A 355 14.56 -3.00 13.81
N VAL A 356 15.81 -2.99 13.33
CA VAL A 356 16.08 -3.02 11.89
C VAL A 356 15.96 -4.44 11.38
N VAL A 357 15.03 -4.65 10.46
CA VAL A 357 14.83 -5.93 9.76
C VAL A 357 15.99 -6.15 8.81
N LYS A 358 16.87 -7.09 9.17
CA LYS A 358 17.97 -7.56 8.33
C LYS A 358 17.39 -8.59 7.36
N ARG A 359 17.59 -8.40 6.04
CA ARG A 359 17.18 -9.27 4.92
C ARG A 359 15.85 -9.99 5.07
#